data_2acc2e88f6b27fb815cb9f92ed740541
#
_entry.id   2acc2e88f6b27fb815cb9f92ed740541
#
_cell.length_a   1.000
_cell.length_b   1.000
_cell.length_c   1.000
_cell.angle_alpha   90.00
_cell.angle_beta   90.00
_cell.angle_gamma   90.00
#
_symmetry.space_group_name_H-M   'P 1'
#
loop_
_entity.id
_entity.type
_entity.pdbx_description
1 polymer ?
#
loop_
_entity_poly.entity_id
_entity_poly.type
_entity_poly.pdbx_seq_one_letter_code
_entity_poly.pdbx_strand_id
1 'polypeptide(L)'
;MTRREREVTDLEEIRGILERSKVVHLGLVDGDEPYVVPMNYGFTMDEDGTLKLYLHGATQGRKIDVMRANPKVFFEMECDVEPFEGDVACRYGMTYSSLMGRGRAVILDDPAEKMAAMTQLMDTQTGKHFEFNEALVHVVCVIRIDVLEYTAKRRPLPTPRPSAE
;
A
#
# COMPACT_ATOMS: atom_id res chain seq x y z
N MET A 1 16.42 -9.66 0.42
CA MET A 1 15.91 -9.42 -0.96
C MET A 1 16.78 -10.15 -1.97
N THR A 2 16.18 -10.88 -2.93
CA THR A 2 16.94 -11.74 -3.87
C THR A 2 17.45 -10.98 -5.12
N ARG A 3 16.80 -9.88 -5.51
CA ARG A 3 17.12 -9.04 -6.67
C ARG A 3 17.44 -7.62 -6.22
N ARG A 4 18.65 -7.43 -5.67
CA ARG A 4 19.08 -6.15 -5.12
C ARG A 4 19.19 -5.04 -6.19
N GLU A 5 19.45 -5.38 -7.44
CA GLU A 5 19.48 -4.44 -8.56
C GLU A 5 18.13 -3.78 -8.86
N ARG A 6 17.05 -4.24 -8.23
CA ARG A 6 15.71 -3.68 -8.37
C ARG A 6 15.25 -2.92 -7.13
N GLU A 7 16.08 -2.89 -6.12
CA GLU A 7 15.74 -2.21 -4.87
C GLU A 7 15.64 -0.70 -5.08
N VAL A 8 14.58 -0.12 -4.55
CA VAL A 8 14.36 1.32 -4.49
C VAL A 8 14.54 1.75 -3.05
N THR A 9 15.51 2.63 -2.80
CA THR A 9 15.85 3.15 -1.46
C THR A 9 15.65 4.65 -1.36
N ASP A 10 15.48 5.33 -2.48
CA ASP A 10 15.19 6.76 -2.52
C ASP A 10 13.76 7.03 -2.03
N LEU A 11 13.62 7.91 -1.03
CA LEU A 11 12.33 8.18 -0.39
C LEU A 11 11.34 8.87 -1.31
N GLU A 12 11.80 9.70 -2.23
CA GLU A 12 10.93 10.37 -3.20
C GLU A 12 10.39 9.36 -4.24
N GLU A 13 11.24 8.42 -4.70
CA GLU A 13 10.76 7.33 -5.55
C GLU A 13 9.75 6.44 -4.81
N ILE A 14 9.97 6.14 -3.54
CA ILE A 14 9.05 5.36 -2.69
C ILE A 14 7.72 6.10 -2.51
N ARG A 15 7.77 7.41 -2.25
CA ARG A 15 6.57 8.27 -2.19
C ARG A 15 5.79 8.21 -3.51
N GLY A 16 6.48 8.33 -4.63
CA GLY A 16 5.87 8.20 -5.95
C GLY A 16 5.18 6.84 -6.18
N ILE A 17 5.71 5.73 -5.66
CA ILE A 17 5.05 4.42 -5.71
C ILE A 17 3.76 4.46 -4.88
N LEU A 18 3.81 4.99 -3.66
CA LEU A 18 2.65 5.14 -2.77
C LEU A 18 1.54 6.01 -3.39
N GLU A 19 1.89 7.06 -4.12
CA GLU A 19 0.93 7.96 -4.78
C GLU A 19 0.26 7.33 -6.00
N ARG A 20 1.02 6.56 -6.80
CA ARG A 20 0.50 5.92 -8.03
C ARG A 20 -0.27 4.64 -7.76
N SER A 21 0.10 3.87 -6.75
CA SER A 21 -0.66 2.71 -6.30
C SER A 21 -2.01 3.17 -5.72
N LYS A 22 -3.11 2.53 -6.11
CA LYS A 22 -4.45 2.94 -5.66
C LYS A 22 -5.12 1.91 -4.76
N VAL A 23 -4.57 0.72 -4.74
CA VAL A 23 -5.07 -0.40 -3.94
C VAL A 23 -3.91 -0.98 -3.14
N VAL A 24 -4.14 -1.26 -1.88
CA VAL A 24 -3.26 -2.06 -1.04
C VAL A 24 -3.91 -3.45 -0.83
N HIS A 25 -3.13 -4.50 -1.05
CA HIS A 25 -3.50 -5.86 -0.70
C HIS A 25 -3.06 -6.11 0.75
N LEU A 26 -4.04 -6.09 1.66
CA LEU A 26 -3.78 -6.25 3.08
C LEU A 26 -3.89 -7.72 3.47
N GLY A 27 -2.76 -8.31 3.82
CA GLY A 27 -2.64 -9.68 4.33
C GLY A 27 -2.84 -9.72 5.84
N LEU A 28 -3.77 -10.58 6.28
CA LEU A 28 -4.16 -10.82 7.65
C LEU A 28 -4.04 -12.31 7.96
N VAL A 29 -4.07 -12.68 9.23
CA VAL A 29 -4.06 -14.08 9.68
C VAL A 29 -5.31 -14.30 10.53
N ASP A 30 -6.23 -15.10 10.02
CA ASP A 30 -7.49 -15.48 10.66
C ASP A 30 -7.34 -16.87 11.28
N GLY A 31 -6.96 -16.92 12.57
CA GLY A 31 -6.53 -18.16 13.20
C GLY A 31 -5.20 -18.66 12.60
N ASP A 32 -5.24 -19.71 11.80
CA ASP A 32 -4.12 -20.28 11.04
C ASP A 32 -4.23 -20.07 9.53
N GLU A 33 -5.34 -19.44 9.06
CA GLU A 33 -5.61 -19.20 7.66
C GLU A 33 -5.11 -17.82 7.20
N PRO A 34 -4.38 -17.71 6.08
CA PRO A 34 -4.08 -16.44 5.45
C PRO A 34 -5.35 -15.83 4.87
N TYR A 35 -5.55 -14.54 5.10
CA TYR A 35 -6.71 -13.80 4.60
C TYR A 35 -6.24 -12.49 3.98
N VAL A 36 -6.52 -12.27 2.68
CA VAL A 36 -6.10 -11.08 1.95
C VAL A 36 -7.31 -10.28 1.49
N VAL A 37 -7.28 -8.97 1.69
CA VAL A 37 -8.32 -8.04 1.22
C VAL A 37 -7.72 -6.86 0.47
N PRO A 38 -8.23 -6.52 -0.73
CA PRO A 38 -7.87 -5.29 -1.41
C PRO A 38 -8.62 -4.12 -0.79
N MET A 39 -7.92 -3.00 -0.55
CA MET A 39 -8.49 -1.79 0.02
C MET A 39 -7.90 -0.54 -0.62
N ASN A 40 -8.70 0.53 -0.75
CA ASN A 40 -8.15 1.86 -0.99
C ASN A 40 -7.46 2.35 0.28
N TYR A 41 -6.46 3.19 0.12
CA TYR A 41 -5.70 3.71 1.25
C TYR A 41 -5.25 5.15 1.03
N GLY A 42 -4.92 5.82 2.12
CA GLY A 42 -4.10 7.01 2.18
C GLY A 42 -2.82 6.71 2.95
N PHE A 43 -1.86 7.61 2.91
CA PHE A 43 -0.62 7.44 3.65
C PHE A 43 -0.05 8.77 4.14
N THR A 44 0.76 8.70 5.19
CA THR A 44 1.74 9.72 5.54
C THR A 44 3.12 9.09 5.59
N MET A 45 4.13 9.80 5.11
CA MET A 45 5.52 9.39 5.18
C MET A 45 6.36 10.58 5.63
N ASP A 46 7.04 10.44 6.74
CA ASP A 46 7.92 11.46 7.31
C ASP A 46 9.24 11.53 6.53
N GLU A 47 10.08 12.53 6.81
CA GLU A 47 11.38 12.72 6.15
C GLU A 47 12.37 11.58 6.41
N ASP A 48 12.21 10.88 7.54
CA ASP A 48 13.02 9.70 7.89
C ASP A 48 12.51 8.38 7.28
N GLY A 49 11.41 8.44 6.50
CA GLY A 49 10.77 7.29 5.91
C GLY A 49 9.77 6.56 6.82
N THR A 50 9.46 7.08 8.00
CA THR A 50 8.40 6.52 8.86
C THR A 50 7.07 6.59 8.14
N LEU A 51 6.44 5.43 7.91
CA LEU A 51 5.25 5.28 7.07
C LEU A 51 4.04 4.87 7.90
N LYS A 52 2.90 5.50 7.66
CA LYS A 52 1.58 5.08 8.14
C LYS A 52 0.63 4.96 6.95
N LEU A 53 -0.21 3.92 6.96
CA LEU A 53 -1.30 3.77 6.00
C LEU A 53 -2.63 3.98 6.71
N TYR A 54 -3.59 4.57 6.01
CA TYR A 54 -4.94 4.85 6.51
C TYR A 54 -5.96 4.18 5.60
N LEU A 55 -6.82 3.37 6.19
CA LEU A 55 -7.84 2.61 5.48
C LEU A 55 -9.20 2.83 6.13
N HIS A 56 -10.27 2.54 5.40
CA HIS A 56 -11.61 2.57 5.97
C HIS A 56 -12.42 1.37 5.49
N GLY A 57 -13.50 1.09 6.21
CA GLY A 57 -14.43 0.03 5.87
C GLY A 57 -15.69 0.09 6.68
N ALA A 58 -16.54 -0.93 6.55
CA ALA A 58 -17.68 -1.10 7.40
C ALA A 58 -17.26 -1.26 8.88
N THR A 59 -18.11 -0.86 9.80
CA THR A 59 -17.85 -0.93 11.25
C THR A 59 -17.79 -2.36 11.79
N GLN A 60 -18.28 -3.33 11.00
CA GLN A 60 -18.31 -4.75 11.33
C GLN A 60 -17.90 -5.60 10.13
N GLY A 61 -17.50 -6.84 10.38
CA GLY A 61 -17.17 -7.84 9.38
C GLY A 61 -15.83 -8.50 9.61
N ARG A 62 -15.61 -9.62 8.90
CA ARG A 62 -14.49 -10.54 9.11
C ARG A 62 -13.15 -9.82 9.25
N LYS A 63 -12.81 -8.88 8.37
CA LYS A 63 -11.52 -8.17 8.43
C LYS A 63 -11.33 -7.39 9.74
N ILE A 64 -12.42 -6.80 10.28
CA ILE A 64 -12.36 -6.03 11.53
C ILE A 64 -12.16 -6.98 12.70
N ASP A 65 -12.88 -8.10 12.73
CA ASP A 65 -12.78 -9.11 13.79
C ASP A 65 -11.39 -9.76 13.80
N VAL A 66 -10.85 -10.07 12.61
CA VAL A 66 -9.49 -10.61 12.46
C VAL A 66 -8.45 -9.61 12.96
N MET A 67 -8.53 -8.33 12.58
CA MET A 67 -7.59 -7.30 13.05
C MET A 67 -7.68 -7.04 14.56
N ARG A 68 -8.87 -7.16 15.15
CA ARG A 68 -9.03 -7.07 16.62
C ARG A 68 -8.37 -8.25 17.33
N ALA A 69 -8.52 -9.46 16.80
CA ALA A 69 -7.93 -10.66 17.35
C ALA A 69 -6.40 -10.71 17.13
N ASN A 70 -5.95 -10.32 15.95
CA ASN A 70 -4.53 -10.31 15.58
C ASN A 70 -4.21 -9.06 14.74
N PRO A 71 -3.64 -8.01 15.35
CA PRO A 71 -3.36 -6.76 14.65
C PRO A 71 -2.12 -6.81 13.74
N LYS A 72 -1.41 -7.93 13.65
CA LYS A 72 -0.26 -8.08 12.74
C LYS A 72 -0.76 -8.13 11.31
N VAL A 73 -0.19 -7.31 10.45
CA VAL A 73 -0.52 -7.24 9.03
C VAL A 73 0.73 -7.33 8.18
N PHE A 74 0.57 -7.87 7.00
CA PHE A 74 1.48 -7.72 5.89
C PHE A 74 0.74 -7.02 4.75
N PHE A 75 1.41 -6.15 4.01
CA PHE A 75 0.77 -5.44 2.91
C PHE A 75 1.65 -5.42 1.67
N GLU A 76 1.00 -5.32 0.55
CA GLU A 76 1.62 -5.19 -0.76
C GLU A 76 0.79 -4.23 -1.63
N MET A 77 1.48 -3.46 -2.48
CA MET A 77 0.88 -2.62 -3.50
C MET A 77 1.80 -2.51 -4.71
N GLU A 78 1.20 -2.33 -5.89
CA GLU A 78 1.96 -2.17 -7.13
C GLU A 78 1.38 -1.08 -8.04
N CYS A 79 2.25 -0.55 -8.88
CA CYS A 79 1.90 0.38 -9.97
C CYS A 79 2.85 0.17 -11.16
N ASP A 80 2.62 0.91 -12.24
CA ASP A 80 3.45 0.88 -13.46
C ASP A 80 3.54 -0.53 -14.08
N VAL A 81 2.46 -1.31 -13.96
CA VAL A 81 2.41 -2.71 -14.40
C VAL A 81 2.03 -2.76 -15.87
N GLU A 82 3.04 -2.97 -16.75
CA GLU A 82 2.84 -3.05 -18.19
C GLU A 82 3.60 -4.25 -18.78
N PRO A 83 2.99 -5.02 -19.71
CA PRO A 83 3.67 -6.09 -20.40
C PRO A 83 4.70 -5.53 -21.37
N PHE A 84 5.80 -6.24 -21.54
CA PHE A 84 6.76 -6.00 -22.61
C PHE A 84 7.11 -7.29 -23.34
N GLU A 85 7.39 -7.14 -24.62
CA GLU A 85 7.72 -8.24 -25.52
C GLU A 85 9.22 -8.51 -25.59
N GLY A 86 9.59 -9.70 -26.00
CA GLY A 86 10.94 -10.14 -26.29
C GLY A 86 10.96 -11.01 -27.54
N ASP A 87 12.14 -11.23 -28.11
CA ASP A 87 12.37 -12.04 -29.30
C ASP A 87 12.16 -13.54 -29.07
N VAL A 88 12.15 -13.98 -27.81
CA VAL A 88 11.84 -15.35 -27.37
C VAL A 88 10.98 -15.33 -26.10
N ALA A 89 10.20 -16.38 -25.89
CA ALA A 89 9.22 -16.46 -24.80
C ALA A 89 9.80 -16.10 -23.41
N CYS A 90 11.03 -16.51 -23.12
CA CYS A 90 11.65 -16.22 -21.82
C CYS A 90 12.10 -14.74 -21.65
N ARG A 91 11.97 -13.92 -22.67
CA ARG A 91 12.26 -12.47 -22.61
C ARG A 91 11.00 -11.60 -22.51
N TYR A 92 9.81 -12.20 -22.60
CA TYR A 92 8.57 -11.51 -22.24
C TYR A 92 8.54 -11.24 -20.73
N GLY A 93 7.86 -10.18 -20.33
CA GLY A 93 7.74 -9.85 -18.91
C GLY A 93 6.84 -8.67 -18.65
N MET A 94 6.88 -8.21 -17.40
CA MET A 94 6.13 -7.04 -16.94
C MET A 94 7.11 -6.02 -16.37
N THR A 95 6.90 -4.73 -16.65
CA THR A 95 7.42 -3.66 -15.80
C THR A 95 6.61 -3.63 -14.53
N TYR A 96 7.14 -3.09 -13.47
CA TYR A 96 6.40 -2.79 -12.24
C TYR A 96 7.21 -1.93 -11.29
N SER A 97 6.50 -1.23 -10.45
CA SER A 97 6.98 -0.67 -9.19
C SER A 97 6.13 -1.25 -8.09
N SER A 98 6.71 -1.74 -7.01
CA SER A 98 5.95 -2.35 -5.91
C SER A 98 6.56 -2.00 -4.56
N LEU A 99 5.70 -1.97 -3.54
CA LEU A 99 6.07 -1.78 -2.15
C LEU A 99 5.38 -2.84 -1.32
N MET A 100 6.13 -3.49 -0.45
CA MET A 100 5.58 -4.45 0.50
C MET A 100 6.21 -4.27 1.87
N GLY A 101 5.43 -4.56 2.90
CA GLY A 101 5.90 -4.39 4.27
C GLY A 101 5.01 -5.05 5.30
N ARG A 102 5.42 -4.94 6.54
CA ARG A 102 4.64 -5.41 7.69
C ARG A 102 4.39 -4.29 8.68
N GLY A 103 3.29 -4.40 9.39
CA GLY A 103 2.87 -3.40 10.37
C GLY A 103 1.88 -3.94 11.40
N ARG A 104 1.32 -3.00 12.13
CA ARG A 104 0.23 -3.26 13.08
C ARG A 104 -0.99 -2.43 12.73
N ALA A 105 -2.14 -3.07 12.64
CA ALA A 105 -3.41 -2.40 12.50
C ALA A 105 -3.86 -1.81 13.84
N VAL A 106 -4.31 -0.56 13.80
CA VAL A 106 -4.92 0.16 14.91
C VAL A 106 -6.28 0.64 14.44
N ILE A 107 -7.35 0.19 15.07
CA ILE A 107 -8.68 0.72 14.82
C ILE A 107 -8.78 2.04 15.58
N LEU A 108 -9.06 3.13 14.87
CA LEU A 108 -9.15 4.46 15.45
C LEU A 108 -10.52 4.67 16.07
N ASP A 109 -10.55 5.15 17.29
CA ASP A 109 -11.78 5.47 18.03
C ASP A 109 -11.99 7.00 18.14
N ASP A 110 -10.91 7.77 18.26
CA ASP A 110 -10.97 9.23 18.37
C ASP A 110 -11.49 9.89 17.09
N PRO A 111 -12.55 10.71 17.14
CA PRO A 111 -13.11 11.36 15.95
C PRO A 111 -12.12 12.27 15.21
N ALA A 112 -11.23 12.95 15.92
CA ALA A 112 -10.25 13.84 15.29
C ALA A 112 -9.20 13.04 14.50
N GLU A 113 -8.72 11.92 15.06
CA GLU A 113 -7.82 11.01 14.34
C GLU A 113 -8.50 10.39 13.11
N LYS A 114 -9.78 9.99 13.23
CA LYS A 114 -10.56 9.47 12.10
C LYS A 114 -10.72 10.51 10.99
N MET A 115 -11.06 11.74 11.32
CA MET A 115 -11.22 12.81 10.34
C MET A 115 -9.90 13.07 9.59
N ALA A 116 -8.78 13.19 10.31
CA ALA A 116 -7.46 13.36 9.71
C ALA A 116 -7.07 12.20 8.80
N ALA A 117 -7.30 10.97 9.22
CA ALA A 117 -7.05 9.75 8.42
C ALA A 117 -7.89 9.71 7.14
N MET A 118 -9.17 10.07 7.21
CA MET A 118 -10.06 10.10 6.05
C MET A 118 -9.70 11.22 5.07
N THR A 119 -9.31 12.40 5.56
CA THR A 119 -8.78 13.48 4.73
C THR A 119 -7.54 13.00 3.97
N GLN A 120 -6.58 12.39 4.68
CA GLN A 120 -5.35 11.86 4.08
C GLN A 120 -5.64 10.77 3.03
N LEU A 121 -6.64 9.92 3.27
CA LEU A 121 -7.07 8.92 2.30
C LEU A 121 -7.59 9.58 1.01
N MET A 122 -8.44 10.58 1.15
CA MET A 122 -9.01 11.29 -0.01
C MET A 122 -7.94 12.07 -0.78
N ASP A 123 -7.03 12.74 -0.09
CA ASP A 123 -5.90 13.44 -0.70
C ASP A 123 -5.07 12.46 -1.55
N THR A 124 -4.72 11.30 -1.01
CA THR A 124 -3.95 10.25 -1.73
C THR A 124 -4.72 9.69 -2.93
N GLN A 125 -6.02 9.40 -2.77
CA GLN A 125 -6.80 8.75 -3.82
C GLN A 125 -7.19 9.69 -4.96
N THR A 126 -7.46 10.94 -4.65
CA THR A 126 -8.10 11.89 -5.59
C THR A 126 -7.25 13.12 -5.90
N GLY A 127 -6.24 13.43 -5.11
CA GLY A 127 -5.49 14.69 -5.16
C GLY A 127 -6.32 15.92 -4.72
N LYS A 128 -7.49 15.70 -4.10
CA LYS A 128 -8.40 16.75 -3.64
C LYS A 128 -8.56 16.69 -2.14
N HIS A 129 -8.45 17.85 -1.51
CA HIS A 129 -8.65 17.99 -0.07
C HIS A 129 -10.14 17.99 0.28
N PHE A 130 -10.52 17.16 1.24
CA PHE A 130 -11.88 17.08 1.79
C PHE A 130 -11.83 17.25 3.30
N GLU A 131 -12.74 18.08 3.81
CA GLU A 131 -12.96 18.19 5.24
C GLU A 131 -14.05 17.17 5.69
N PHE A 132 -13.75 16.47 6.75
CA PHE A 132 -14.68 15.53 7.38
C PHE A 132 -15.20 16.12 8.68
N ASN A 133 -16.41 15.70 9.05
CA ASN A 133 -16.99 15.96 10.36
C ASN A 133 -17.26 14.65 11.11
N GLU A 134 -17.57 14.76 12.40
CA GLU A 134 -17.77 13.58 13.24
C GLU A 134 -18.90 12.66 12.72
N ALA A 135 -19.99 13.21 12.18
CA ALA A 135 -21.10 12.42 11.65
C ALA A 135 -20.67 11.53 10.47
N LEU A 136 -19.79 12.04 9.59
CA LEU A 136 -19.27 11.28 8.45
C LEU A 136 -18.33 10.15 8.88
N VAL A 137 -17.52 10.36 9.91
CA VAL A 137 -16.57 9.34 10.35
C VAL A 137 -17.15 8.37 11.38
N HIS A 138 -18.31 8.69 11.97
CA HIS A 138 -18.98 7.81 12.90
C HIS A 138 -19.51 6.52 12.25
N VAL A 139 -19.92 6.59 10.99
CA VAL A 139 -20.54 5.47 10.26
C VAL A 139 -19.55 4.52 9.60
N VAL A 140 -18.24 4.77 9.73
CA VAL A 140 -17.17 3.95 9.17
C VAL A 140 -16.18 3.51 10.25
N CYS A 141 -15.59 2.32 10.05
CA CYS A 141 -14.39 1.92 10.75
C CYS A 141 -13.18 2.50 10.04
N VAL A 142 -12.35 3.27 10.74
CA VAL A 142 -11.10 3.81 10.22
C VAL A 142 -9.95 3.07 10.87
N ILE A 143 -8.99 2.65 10.05
CA ILE A 143 -7.88 1.80 10.46
C ILE A 143 -6.59 2.52 10.08
N ARG A 144 -5.66 2.62 11.01
CA ARG A 144 -4.28 3.02 10.77
C ARG A 144 -3.39 1.79 10.81
N ILE A 145 -2.49 1.66 9.84
CA ILE A 145 -1.40 0.69 9.88
C ILE A 145 -0.12 1.44 10.26
N ASP A 146 0.39 1.15 11.44
CA ASP A 146 1.71 1.61 11.85
C ASP A 146 2.73 0.65 11.22
N VAL A 147 3.44 1.13 10.19
CA VAL A 147 4.39 0.32 9.42
C VAL A 147 5.68 0.15 10.21
N LEU A 148 6.13 -1.10 10.34
CA LEU A 148 7.34 -1.46 11.07
C LEU A 148 8.57 -1.56 10.15
N GLU A 149 8.36 -2.09 8.96
CA GLU A 149 9.38 -2.20 7.93
C GLU A 149 8.73 -2.35 6.56
N TYR A 150 9.39 -1.88 5.53
CA TYR A 150 8.96 -2.05 4.16
C TYR A 150 10.15 -2.14 3.21
N THR A 151 9.91 -2.66 2.01
CA THR A 151 10.86 -2.69 0.90
C THR A 151 10.15 -2.31 -0.38
N ALA A 152 10.84 -1.54 -1.24
CA ALA A 152 10.34 -1.17 -2.55
C ALA A 152 11.21 -1.74 -3.66
N LYS A 153 10.60 -2.03 -4.81
CA LYS A 153 11.26 -2.56 -6.00
C LYS A 153 10.72 -1.90 -7.25
N ARG A 154 11.59 -1.80 -8.26
CA ARG A 154 11.20 -1.40 -9.60
C ARG A 154 11.85 -2.30 -10.65
N ARG A 155 11.08 -2.73 -11.63
CA ARG A 155 11.56 -3.35 -12.86
C ARG A 155 11.23 -2.44 -14.04
N PRO A 156 12.21 -1.68 -14.55
CA PRO A 156 12.02 -0.85 -15.74
C PRO A 156 11.93 -1.72 -17.01
N LEU A 157 11.57 -1.10 -18.13
CA LEU A 157 11.72 -1.72 -19.44
C LEU A 157 13.18 -2.16 -19.66
N PRO A 158 13.40 -3.37 -20.19
CA PRO A 158 14.75 -3.79 -20.57
C PRO A 158 15.35 -2.85 -21.61
N THR A 159 16.60 -2.45 -21.42
CA THR A 159 17.33 -1.71 -22.45
C THR A 159 17.53 -2.62 -23.68
N PRO A 160 17.18 -2.17 -24.90
CA PRO A 160 17.49 -2.93 -26.11
C PRO A 160 18.98 -3.29 -26.16
N ARG A 161 19.29 -4.55 -26.38
CA ARG A 161 20.68 -4.93 -26.66
C ARG A 161 21.08 -4.42 -28.05
N PRO A 162 22.28 -3.92 -28.21
CA PRO A 162 22.81 -3.70 -29.57
C PRO A 162 22.65 -4.99 -30.38
N SER A 163 22.08 -4.88 -31.58
CA SER A 163 22.10 -5.99 -32.54
C SER A 163 23.53 -6.50 -32.67
N ALA A 164 23.76 -7.79 -32.43
CA ALA A 164 25.04 -8.40 -32.79
C ALA A 164 25.15 -8.30 -34.32
N GLU A 165 26.13 -7.51 -34.78
CA GLU A 165 26.59 -7.51 -36.16
C GLU A 165 27.24 -8.84 -36.49
#